data_57015311c71c03051eccd2e2e68761d4
#
_entry.id   57015311c71c03051eccd2e2e68761d4
#
_cell.length_a   1.000
_cell.length_b   1.000
_cell.length_c   1.000
_cell.angle_alpha   90.00
_cell.angle_beta   90.00
_cell.angle_gamma   90.00
#
_symmetry.space_group_name_H-M   'P 1'
#
loop_
_entity.id
_entity.type
_entity.pdbx_description
1 polymer ?
#
loop_
_entity_poly.entity_id
_entity_poly.type
_entity_poly.pdbx_seq_one_letter_code
_entity_poly.pdbx_strand_id
1 'polypeptide(L)'
;MPSKKFNLSKLKEISSMDIKDIGKIFKKEKSENLNSSYEGNKTEKKSKSKERSKAVLSVDLGTNSIKLVEGKFQKNRLSLNKVIQIPTPEGCIADGKVMNLQGVIDVLDFIIKENGIKAKDVIFTTNSSSIINRDILIPLVQEEEMETVIRYEIQQYLPINLDDYIIQFIVLDEIVDDVGAKLKINVTSFPERMAFAYYSVVNSLELNPYALDVTYNSVNKIANYAEYASNNGQVMGGTVAFVDMGATSINVAIFKNGKLDFTRMIKSGGDNIDYALSQSLNMSIKSTESIKINEGNLLNEDDKDISNVTIKKAVDEILEELERILQFYSNKSNTIIDKIYIYGGLSNLSNINLYMKNKLSIEVVKVDKIGNIDITSKDLINENFGQYLNAIGAIIRF
;
A
#
# COMPACT_ATOMS: atom_id res chain seq x y z
N MET A 1 14.70 3.45 -37.44
CA MET A 1 15.56 3.19 -36.27
C MET A 1 15.44 1.71 -35.96
N PRO A 2 16.51 0.94 -35.78
CA PRO A 2 16.41 -0.51 -35.63
C PRO A 2 15.82 -0.86 -34.27
N SER A 3 14.77 -1.66 -34.26
CA SER A 3 14.18 -2.28 -33.08
C SER A 3 15.24 -3.12 -32.37
N LYS A 4 15.62 -2.76 -31.17
CA LYS A 4 16.43 -3.63 -30.31
C LYS A 4 15.63 -4.89 -30.01
N LYS A 5 15.97 -6.00 -30.66
CA LYS A 5 15.43 -7.31 -30.34
C LYS A 5 15.78 -7.64 -28.90
N PHE A 6 14.75 -7.81 -28.07
CA PHE A 6 14.85 -8.23 -26.69
C PHE A 6 15.48 -9.64 -26.61
N ASN A 7 16.55 -9.77 -25.86
CA ASN A 7 17.29 -11.03 -25.80
C ASN A 7 16.73 -11.90 -24.68
N LEU A 8 15.84 -12.83 -25.03
CA LEU A 8 15.26 -13.84 -24.13
C LEU A 8 16.31 -14.67 -23.36
N SER A 9 17.56 -14.71 -23.85
CA SER A 9 18.66 -15.38 -23.13
C SER A 9 19.05 -14.63 -21.84
N LYS A 10 18.96 -13.29 -21.81
CA LYS A 10 19.20 -12.50 -20.61
C LYS A 10 18.15 -12.75 -19.51
N LEU A 11 16.89 -12.97 -19.87
CA LEU A 11 15.85 -13.33 -18.91
C LEU A 11 16.07 -14.72 -18.31
N LYS A 12 16.59 -15.67 -19.09
CA LYS A 12 16.97 -17.00 -18.58
C LYS A 12 18.22 -16.95 -17.70
N GLU A 13 19.19 -16.11 -18.01
CA GLU A 13 20.36 -15.87 -17.15
C GLU A 13 19.95 -15.25 -15.81
N ILE A 14 19.06 -14.27 -15.83
CA ILE A 14 18.57 -13.62 -14.58
C ILE A 14 17.71 -14.59 -13.76
N SER A 15 16.91 -15.44 -14.38
CA SER A 15 16.10 -16.45 -13.66
C SER A 15 16.94 -17.59 -13.04
N SER A 16 18.18 -17.75 -13.48
CA SER A 16 19.16 -18.72 -12.96
C SER A 16 20.22 -18.10 -12.05
N MET A 17 20.22 -16.76 -11.88
CA MET A 17 21.17 -16.07 -11.00
C MET A 17 20.88 -16.35 -9.52
N ASP A 18 21.93 -16.56 -8.76
CA ASP A 18 21.84 -16.65 -7.30
C ASP A 18 21.40 -15.29 -6.73
N ILE A 19 20.54 -15.31 -5.69
CA ILE A 19 19.99 -14.13 -5.01
C ILE A 19 21.08 -13.12 -4.63
N LYS A 20 22.29 -13.60 -4.30
CA LYS A 20 23.46 -12.77 -4.00
C LYS A 20 23.94 -11.90 -5.16
N ASP A 21 23.71 -12.33 -6.38
CA ASP A 21 24.14 -11.61 -7.58
C ASP A 21 23.08 -10.57 -8.01
N ILE A 22 21.82 -10.83 -7.71
CA ILE A 22 20.73 -9.85 -7.85
C ILE A 22 20.97 -8.64 -6.92
N GLY A 23 21.32 -8.89 -5.66
CA GLY A 23 21.69 -7.83 -4.70
C GLY A 23 22.89 -6.97 -5.13
N LYS A 24 23.86 -7.55 -5.88
CA LYS A 24 25.00 -6.79 -6.43
C LYS A 24 24.60 -5.86 -7.58
N ILE A 25 23.62 -6.23 -8.39
CA ILE A 25 23.08 -5.37 -9.46
C ILE A 25 22.43 -4.14 -8.84
N PHE A 26 21.60 -4.32 -7.83
CA PHE A 26 21.00 -3.19 -7.07
C PHE A 26 22.04 -2.34 -6.34
N LYS A 27 23.06 -2.94 -5.76
CA LYS A 27 24.16 -2.21 -5.11
C LYS A 27 25.02 -1.45 -6.12
N LYS A 28 25.25 -1.99 -7.31
CA LYS A 28 26.06 -1.35 -8.36
C LYS A 28 25.36 -0.14 -8.98
N GLU A 29 24.06 -0.24 -9.29
CA GLU A 29 23.28 0.91 -9.74
C GLU A 29 23.11 1.96 -8.64
N LYS A 30 23.02 1.54 -7.36
CA LYS A 30 22.98 2.45 -6.21
C LYS A 30 24.32 3.16 -6.02
N SER A 31 25.46 2.50 -6.26
CA SER A 31 26.80 3.11 -6.17
C SER A 31 27.07 4.10 -7.32
N GLU A 32 26.58 3.85 -8.52
CA GLU A 32 26.71 4.79 -9.65
C GLU A 32 25.83 6.03 -9.49
N ASN A 33 24.68 5.91 -8.81
CA ASN A 33 23.84 7.06 -8.45
C ASN A 33 24.25 7.78 -7.16
N LEU A 34 24.99 7.13 -6.25
CA LEU A 34 25.47 7.71 -4.99
C LEU A 34 26.85 8.40 -5.14
N ASN A 35 27.70 7.97 -6.07
CA ASN A 35 28.98 8.62 -6.33
C ASN A 35 28.89 10.01 -6.97
N SER A 36 27.69 10.48 -7.30
CA SER A 36 27.46 11.88 -7.70
C SER A 36 27.13 12.83 -6.55
N SER A 37 27.10 12.36 -5.28
CA SER A 37 26.62 13.16 -4.13
C SER A 37 27.54 13.20 -2.91
N TYR A 38 28.74 12.61 -2.94
CA TYR A 38 29.69 12.66 -1.81
C TYR A 38 31.08 13.17 -2.23
N GLU A 39 31.18 14.46 -2.44
CA GLU A 39 32.43 15.20 -2.13
C GLU A 39 32.08 16.32 -1.16
N GLY A 40 32.67 16.22 0.03
CA GLY A 40 32.42 17.14 1.12
C GLY A 40 33.06 18.49 0.94
N ASN A 41 32.36 19.54 1.28
CA ASN A 41 32.77 20.53 2.30
C ASN A 41 31.73 21.64 2.44
N LYS A 42 31.35 21.84 3.71
CA LYS A 42 30.94 23.10 4.35
C LYS A 42 30.10 24.08 3.54
N THR A 43 28.83 24.01 3.74
CA THR A 43 27.88 25.08 4.14
C THR A 43 26.48 24.53 4.01
N GLU A 44 25.69 24.70 5.06
CA GLU A 44 24.26 24.36 5.07
C GLU A 44 23.55 25.01 3.90
N LYS A 45 23.38 24.24 2.82
CA LYS A 45 22.30 24.44 1.86
C LYS A 45 21.46 23.19 1.95
N LYS A 46 20.32 23.29 2.65
CA LYS A 46 19.20 22.35 2.50
C LYS A 46 19.08 22.04 1.01
N SER A 47 19.47 20.86 0.59
CA SER A 47 19.22 20.39 -0.76
C SER A 47 17.71 20.31 -0.90
N LYS A 48 17.11 21.33 -1.52
CA LYS A 48 15.75 21.24 -2.01
C LYS A 48 15.76 20.06 -2.96
N SER A 49 15.13 18.96 -2.57
CA SER A 49 14.80 17.89 -3.50
C SER A 49 14.15 18.57 -4.70
N LYS A 50 14.71 18.39 -5.90
CA LYS A 50 14.11 18.96 -7.11
C LYS A 50 12.75 18.31 -7.25
N GLU A 51 11.68 19.03 -6.89
CA GLU A 51 10.31 18.60 -7.15
C GLU A 51 10.20 18.25 -8.64
N ARG A 52 9.86 16.99 -8.95
CA ARG A 52 9.73 16.56 -10.34
C ARG A 52 8.56 17.30 -10.99
N SER A 53 8.81 17.96 -12.10
CA SER A 53 7.79 18.67 -12.89
C SER A 53 6.94 17.72 -13.75
N LYS A 54 7.30 16.42 -13.83
CA LYS A 54 6.63 15.43 -14.69
C LYS A 54 5.63 14.60 -13.92
N ALA A 55 4.54 14.23 -14.60
CA ALA A 55 3.59 13.26 -14.07
C ALA A 55 4.24 11.88 -13.88
N VAL A 56 3.78 11.15 -12.88
CA VAL A 56 4.15 9.76 -12.60
C VAL A 56 2.94 8.85 -12.80
N LEU A 57 3.17 7.60 -13.14
CA LEU A 57 2.18 6.54 -13.15
C LEU A 57 2.30 5.75 -11.84
N SER A 58 1.28 5.81 -11.02
CA SER A 58 1.16 4.98 -9.84
C SER A 58 0.25 3.79 -10.11
N VAL A 59 0.69 2.60 -9.76
CA VAL A 59 -0.02 1.34 -10.00
C VAL A 59 -0.17 0.57 -8.70
N ASP A 60 -1.41 0.29 -8.31
CA ASP A 60 -1.75 -0.60 -7.21
C ASP A 60 -2.17 -1.96 -7.78
N LEU A 61 -1.33 -2.98 -7.58
CA LEU A 61 -1.58 -4.34 -8.06
C LEU A 61 -2.38 -5.14 -7.03
N GLY A 62 -3.70 -4.99 -7.07
CA GLY A 62 -4.61 -5.79 -6.24
C GLY A 62 -4.89 -7.18 -6.82
N THR A 63 -5.39 -8.11 -5.98
CA THR A 63 -5.71 -9.47 -6.41
C THR A 63 -6.88 -9.49 -7.41
N ASN A 64 -7.94 -8.71 -7.18
CA ASN A 64 -9.13 -8.67 -8.05
C ASN A 64 -9.12 -7.51 -9.05
N SER A 65 -8.43 -6.43 -8.74
CA SER A 65 -8.35 -5.29 -9.65
C SER A 65 -7.01 -4.56 -9.56
N ILE A 66 -6.52 -4.13 -10.71
CA ILE A 66 -5.37 -3.25 -10.86
C ILE A 66 -5.90 -1.82 -10.97
N LYS A 67 -5.32 -0.91 -10.22
CA LYS A 67 -5.67 0.51 -10.25
C LYS A 67 -4.47 1.32 -10.69
N LEU A 68 -4.67 2.14 -11.71
CA LEU A 68 -3.65 3.01 -12.26
C LEU A 68 -4.06 4.48 -12.04
N VAL A 69 -3.12 5.27 -11.60
CA VAL A 69 -3.32 6.72 -11.42
C VAL A 69 -2.15 7.46 -12.08
N GLU A 70 -2.45 8.27 -13.08
CA GLU A 70 -1.49 9.22 -13.63
C GLU A 70 -1.69 10.57 -12.95
N GLY A 71 -0.67 11.08 -12.28
CA GLY A 71 -0.76 12.32 -11.54
C GLY A 71 0.60 12.93 -11.23
N LYS A 72 0.56 14.04 -10.51
CA LYS A 72 1.75 14.80 -10.16
C LYS A 72 1.62 15.42 -8.78
N PHE A 73 2.70 15.35 -8.00
CA PHE A 73 2.83 16.10 -6.76
C PHE A 73 3.93 17.14 -6.90
N GLN A 74 3.57 18.41 -6.79
CA GLN A 74 4.50 19.52 -6.94
C GLN A 74 4.06 20.74 -6.15
N LYS A 75 4.99 21.43 -5.49
CA LYS A 75 4.71 22.62 -4.68
C LYS A 75 3.58 22.38 -3.67
N ASN A 76 3.60 21.23 -3.03
CA ASN A 76 2.60 20.80 -2.06
C ASN A 76 1.17 20.73 -2.62
N ARG A 77 1.03 20.47 -3.93
CA ARG A 77 -0.24 20.27 -4.62
C ARG A 77 -0.25 18.92 -5.33
N LEU A 78 -1.31 18.17 -5.12
CA LEU A 78 -1.57 16.91 -5.79
C LEU A 78 -2.54 17.15 -6.95
N SER A 79 -2.15 16.77 -8.16
CA SER A 79 -3.01 16.82 -9.33
C SER A 79 -3.13 15.46 -9.98
N LEU A 80 -4.35 15.09 -10.37
CA LEU A 80 -4.66 13.82 -11.03
C LEU A 80 -5.09 14.08 -12.47
N ASN A 81 -4.46 13.35 -13.38
CA ASN A 81 -4.75 13.40 -14.82
C ASN A 81 -5.70 12.29 -15.24
N LYS A 82 -5.46 11.06 -14.72
CA LYS A 82 -6.25 9.86 -15.05
C LYS A 82 -6.31 8.93 -13.85
N VAL A 83 -7.44 8.27 -13.70
CA VAL A 83 -7.62 7.10 -12.84
C VAL A 83 -8.28 5.99 -13.67
N ILE A 84 -7.80 4.76 -13.53
CA ILE A 84 -8.26 3.63 -14.31
C ILE A 84 -8.27 2.42 -13.39
N GLN A 85 -9.36 1.66 -13.43
CA GLN A 85 -9.46 0.37 -12.77
C GLN A 85 -9.78 -0.70 -13.79
N ILE A 86 -9.06 -1.82 -13.70
CA ILE A 86 -9.27 -2.99 -14.55
C ILE A 86 -9.27 -4.25 -13.71
N PRO A 87 -9.95 -5.30 -14.13
CA PRO A 87 -9.82 -6.61 -13.50
C PRO A 87 -8.37 -7.11 -13.58
N THR A 88 -7.88 -7.70 -12.50
CA THR A 88 -6.62 -8.43 -12.49
C THR A 88 -6.83 -9.76 -13.23
N PRO A 89 -5.99 -10.12 -14.21
CA PRO A 89 -6.07 -11.44 -14.83
C PRO A 89 -5.91 -12.54 -13.78
N GLU A 90 -6.69 -13.60 -13.92
CA GLU A 90 -6.73 -14.69 -12.95
C GLU A 90 -5.33 -15.31 -12.74
N GLY A 91 -4.99 -15.55 -11.48
CA GLY A 91 -3.70 -16.12 -11.10
C GLY A 91 -2.48 -15.22 -11.28
N CYS A 92 -2.65 -13.94 -11.70
CA CYS A 92 -1.54 -13.03 -11.89
C CYS A 92 -0.98 -12.46 -10.60
N ILE A 93 -1.83 -12.20 -9.61
CA ILE A 93 -1.45 -11.61 -8.32
C ILE A 93 -2.02 -12.45 -7.17
N ALA A 94 -1.17 -12.77 -6.19
CA ALA A 94 -1.60 -13.39 -4.94
C ALA A 94 -0.78 -12.85 -3.77
N ASP A 95 -1.43 -12.41 -2.69
CA ASP A 95 -0.79 -11.82 -1.51
C ASP A 95 0.25 -10.75 -1.91
N GLY A 96 -0.11 -9.85 -2.83
CA GLY A 96 0.78 -8.79 -3.33
C GLY A 96 1.96 -9.28 -4.18
N LYS A 97 2.09 -10.56 -4.45
CA LYS A 97 3.17 -11.14 -5.26
C LYS A 97 2.73 -11.28 -6.71
N VAL A 98 3.60 -10.93 -7.63
CA VAL A 98 3.42 -11.19 -9.06
C VAL A 98 3.67 -12.68 -9.31
N MET A 99 2.59 -13.44 -9.55
CA MET A 99 2.63 -14.89 -9.80
C MET A 99 2.81 -15.22 -11.28
N ASN A 100 2.21 -14.41 -12.15
CA ASN A 100 2.36 -14.51 -13.60
C ASN A 100 2.87 -13.18 -14.14
N LEU A 101 4.18 -13.10 -14.35
CA LEU A 101 4.86 -11.89 -14.81
C LEU A 101 4.34 -11.43 -16.17
N GLN A 102 4.21 -12.37 -17.14
CA GLN A 102 3.79 -12.03 -18.49
C GLN A 102 2.35 -11.52 -18.52
N GLY A 103 1.43 -12.14 -17.78
CA GLY A 103 0.04 -11.69 -17.71
C GLY A 103 -0.10 -10.27 -17.15
N VAL A 104 0.74 -9.90 -16.16
CA VAL A 104 0.78 -8.53 -15.64
C VAL A 104 1.34 -7.55 -16.65
N ILE A 105 2.42 -7.93 -17.37
CA ILE A 105 3.03 -7.09 -18.41
C ILE A 105 2.02 -6.82 -19.52
N ASP A 106 1.37 -7.87 -20.04
CA ASP A 106 0.45 -7.76 -21.18
C ASP A 106 -0.73 -6.84 -20.87
N VAL A 107 -1.33 -7.00 -19.69
CA VAL A 107 -2.47 -6.16 -19.29
C VAL A 107 -2.06 -4.71 -19.05
N LEU A 108 -0.91 -4.46 -18.43
CA LEU A 108 -0.42 -3.10 -18.20
C LEU A 108 -0.02 -2.42 -19.50
N ASP A 109 0.68 -3.12 -20.41
CA ASP A 109 1.06 -2.59 -21.73
C ASP A 109 -0.17 -2.17 -22.54
N PHE A 110 -1.17 -3.06 -22.57
CA PHE A 110 -2.43 -2.78 -23.27
C PHE A 110 -3.12 -1.53 -22.69
N ILE A 111 -3.30 -1.46 -21.37
CA ILE A 111 -4.03 -0.34 -20.72
C ILE A 111 -3.26 0.97 -20.84
N ILE A 112 -1.94 0.95 -20.69
CA ILE A 112 -1.09 2.15 -20.83
C ILE A 112 -1.25 2.74 -22.23
N LYS A 113 -1.24 1.90 -23.27
CA LYS A 113 -1.39 2.32 -24.68
C LYS A 113 -2.79 2.81 -24.98
N GLU A 114 -3.82 2.02 -24.63
CA GLU A 114 -5.23 2.35 -24.90
C GLU A 114 -5.64 3.67 -24.26
N ASN A 115 -5.17 3.94 -23.05
CA ASN A 115 -5.52 5.16 -22.35
C ASN A 115 -4.56 6.32 -22.61
N GLY A 116 -3.56 6.14 -23.49
CA GLY A 116 -2.60 7.18 -23.82
C GLY A 116 -1.90 7.76 -22.59
N ILE A 117 -1.49 6.91 -21.64
CA ILE A 117 -0.70 7.29 -20.47
C ILE A 117 0.68 7.76 -20.93
N LYS A 118 1.08 8.96 -20.51
CA LYS A 118 2.33 9.60 -20.96
C LYS A 118 3.44 9.54 -19.94
N ALA A 119 3.10 9.27 -18.67
CA ALA A 119 4.08 9.15 -17.61
C ALA A 119 5.03 7.98 -17.89
N LYS A 120 6.31 8.22 -17.69
CA LYS A 120 7.37 7.21 -17.87
C LYS A 120 7.94 6.71 -16.54
N ASP A 121 7.84 7.52 -15.51
CA ASP A 121 8.27 7.16 -14.16
C ASP A 121 7.12 6.41 -13.47
N VAL A 122 7.39 5.19 -12.97
CA VAL A 122 6.37 4.29 -12.39
C VAL A 122 6.61 4.10 -10.90
N ILE A 123 5.53 4.20 -10.14
CA ILE A 123 5.46 3.82 -8.72
C ILE A 123 4.53 2.62 -8.62
N PHE A 124 4.96 1.55 -7.98
CA PHE A 124 4.05 0.49 -7.55
C PHE A 124 3.70 0.65 -6.08
N THR A 125 2.46 0.27 -5.73
CA THR A 125 2.05 0.06 -4.35
C THR A 125 1.64 -1.39 -4.16
N THR A 126 1.96 -1.94 -3.00
CA THR A 126 1.61 -3.31 -2.64
C THR A 126 1.57 -3.49 -1.14
N ASN A 127 0.89 -4.54 -0.70
CA ASN A 127 1.04 -5.09 0.63
C ASN A 127 1.07 -6.63 0.53
N SER A 128 1.75 -7.27 1.48
CA SER A 128 1.87 -8.73 1.52
C SER A 128 2.08 -9.18 2.95
N SER A 129 1.58 -10.35 3.28
CA SER A 129 1.87 -11.00 4.57
C SER A 129 3.36 -11.31 4.77
N SER A 130 4.15 -11.25 3.70
CA SER A 130 5.61 -11.44 3.73
C SER A 130 6.37 -10.15 4.01
N ILE A 131 5.74 -8.97 3.94
CA ILE A 131 6.35 -7.69 4.30
C ILE A 131 6.26 -7.54 5.81
N ILE A 132 7.40 -7.33 6.46
CA ILE A 132 7.48 -7.22 7.91
C ILE A 132 7.71 -5.75 8.26
N ASN A 133 6.80 -5.19 9.05
CA ASN A 133 6.92 -3.86 9.62
C ASN A 133 7.01 -3.99 11.14
N ARG A 134 8.03 -3.38 11.75
CA ARG A 134 8.25 -3.48 13.19
C ARG A 134 8.97 -2.27 13.76
N ASP A 135 8.50 -1.83 14.93
CA ASP A 135 9.26 -0.90 15.76
C ASP A 135 10.27 -1.66 16.61
N ILE A 136 11.50 -1.18 16.61
CA ILE A 136 12.58 -1.67 17.47
C ILE A 136 13.26 -0.51 18.19
N LEU A 137 13.94 -0.82 19.29
CA LEU A 137 14.81 0.10 20.01
C LEU A 137 16.25 -0.33 19.78
N ILE A 138 17.08 0.60 19.33
CA ILE A 138 18.53 0.38 19.19
C ILE A 138 19.30 1.39 20.04
N PRO A 139 20.51 1.09 20.46
CA PRO A 139 21.41 2.10 21.04
C PRO A 139 21.61 3.27 20.08
N LEU A 140 21.92 4.44 20.61
CA LEU A 140 22.36 5.57 19.80
C LEU A 140 23.72 5.22 19.19
N VAL A 141 23.78 5.09 17.87
CA VAL A 141 24.97 4.74 17.08
C VAL A 141 25.16 5.73 15.94
N GLN A 142 26.35 5.70 15.31
CA GLN A 142 26.61 6.53 14.13
C GLN A 142 25.79 6.04 12.93
N GLU A 143 25.49 6.93 11.98
CA GLU A 143 24.63 6.64 10.82
C GLU A 143 25.15 5.45 10.00
N GLU A 144 26.46 5.33 9.87
CA GLU A 144 27.13 4.24 9.13
C GLU A 144 26.96 2.86 9.78
N GLU A 145 26.73 2.82 11.08
CA GLU A 145 26.55 1.58 11.85
C GLU A 145 25.09 1.15 11.94
N MET A 146 24.15 2.07 11.69
CA MET A 146 22.71 1.84 11.91
C MET A 146 22.21 0.59 11.18
N GLU A 147 22.51 0.41 9.90
CA GLU A 147 22.01 -0.75 9.13
C GLU A 147 22.51 -2.07 9.77
N THR A 148 23.75 -2.12 10.21
CA THR A 148 24.32 -3.32 10.84
C THR A 148 23.64 -3.64 12.17
N VAL A 149 23.45 -2.63 13.01
CA VAL A 149 22.78 -2.80 14.31
C VAL A 149 21.31 -3.18 14.12
N ILE A 150 20.61 -2.57 13.18
CA ILE A 150 19.21 -2.89 12.83
C ILE A 150 19.10 -4.34 12.38
N ARG A 151 19.97 -4.81 11.47
CA ARG A 151 19.96 -6.21 11.01
C ARG A 151 20.19 -7.17 12.17
N TYR A 152 21.13 -6.87 13.04
CA TYR A 152 21.40 -7.68 14.22
C TYR A 152 20.18 -7.76 15.15
N GLU A 153 19.55 -6.63 15.46
CA GLU A 153 18.37 -6.58 16.33
C GLU A 153 17.18 -7.32 15.72
N ILE A 154 16.91 -7.12 14.44
CA ILE A 154 15.79 -7.82 13.76
C ILE A 154 16.00 -9.33 13.76
N GLN A 155 17.23 -9.80 13.55
CA GLN A 155 17.55 -11.22 13.48
C GLN A 155 17.26 -11.97 14.81
N GLN A 156 17.29 -11.26 15.94
CA GLN A 156 16.94 -11.85 17.23
C GLN A 156 15.45 -12.19 17.36
N TYR A 157 14.58 -11.50 16.61
CA TYR A 157 13.13 -11.63 16.71
C TYR A 157 12.49 -12.38 15.55
N LEU A 158 13.17 -12.47 14.43
CA LEU A 158 12.63 -13.05 13.21
C LEU A 158 13.46 -14.25 12.76
N PRO A 159 12.87 -15.46 12.70
CA PRO A 159 13.55 -16.65 12.21
C PRO A 159 13.59 -16.67 10.67
N ILE A 160 14.09 -15.60 10.06
CA ILE A 160 14.20 -15.41 8.61
C ILE A 160 15.64 -15.16 8.23
N ASN A 161 16.00 -15.49 6.99
CA ASN A 161 17.28 -15.06 6.42
C ASN A 161 17.16 -13.59 5.95
N LEU A 162 17.78 -12.67 6.64
CA LEU A 162 17.73 -11.22 6.31
C LEU A 162 18.40 -10.89 4.98
N ASP A 163 19.22 -11.77 4.41
CA ASP A 163 19.82 -11.55 3.09
C ASP A 163 18.78 -11.65 1.97
N ASP A 164 17.63 -12.26 2.22
CA ASP A 164 16.50 -12.35 1.29
C ASP A 164 15.58 -11.12 1.36
N TYR A 165 15.94 -10.10 2.20
CA TYR A 165 15.12 -8.93 2.44
C TYR A 165 15.86 -7.62 2.23
N ILE A 166 15.19 -6.67 1.62
CA ILE A 166 15.57 -5.27 1.57
C ILE A 166 15.09 -4.63 2.87
N ILE A 167 16.02 -4.08 3.64
CA ILE A 167 15.73 -3.41 4.91
C ILE A 167 15.69 -1.89 4.69
N GLN A 168 14.59 -1.27 5.09
CA GLN A 168 14.47 0.18 5.18
C GLN A 168 13.99 0.56 6.57
N PHE A 169 14.39 1.74 7.04
CA PHE A 169 14.01 2.20 8.37
C PHE A 169 13.79 3.71 8.42
N ILE A 170 13.02 4.12 9.42
CA ILE A 170 12.75 5.53 9.73
C ILE A 170 12.95 5.70 11.24
N VAL A 171 13.74 6.70 11.64
CA VAL A 171 13.87 7.09 13.05
C VAL A 171 12.57 7.80 13.47
N LEU A 172 11.89 7.24 14.45
CA LEU A 172 10.64 7.78 14.99
C LEU A 172 10.88 8.75 16.12
N ASP A 173 11.81 8.39 17.06
CA ASP A 173 12.06 9.15 18.27
C ASP A 173 13.43 8.80 18.88
N GLU A 174 13.94 9.68 19.71
CA GLU A 174 15.07 9.43 20.58
C GLU A 174 14.57 9.37 22.03
N ILE A 175 14.84 8.25 22.69
CA ILE A 175 14.42 7.96 24.06
C ILE A 175 15.65 7.96 24.95
N VAL A 176 15.64 8.78 26.01
CA VAL A 176 16.70 8.77 27.01
C VAL A 176 16.16 8.13 28.28
N ASP A 177 16.77 7.04 28.71
CA ASP A 177 16.48 6.36 29.97
C ASP A 177 17.72 6.31 30.88
N ASP A 178 17.58 5.67 32.05
CA ASP A 178 18.69 5.57 33.02
C ASP A 178 19.89 4.76 32.50
N VAL A 179 19.74 4.03 31.41
CA VAL A 179 20.78 3.20 30.77
C VAL A 179 21.50 3.96 29.64
N GLY A 180 20.87 5.02 29.10
CA GLY A 180 21.43 5.83 28.03
C GLY A 180 20.43 6.23 26.97
N ALA A 181 20.93 6.86 25.90
CA ALA A 181 20.12 7.27 24.77
C ALA A 181 19.90 6.09 23.81
N LYS A 182 18.65 5.92 23.36
CA LYS A 182 18.20 4.89 22.41
C LYS A 182 17.39 5.53 21.29
N LEU A 183 17.47 4.96 20.11
CA LEU A 183 16.62 5.33 18.99
C LEU A 183 15.45 4.37 18.88
N LYS A 184 14.22 4.90 18.84
CA LYS A 184 13.04 4.17 18.40
C LYS A 184 12.97 4.29 16.89
N ILE A 185 13.02 3.16 16.19
CA ILE A 185 12.98 3.11 14.74
C ILE A 185 11.87 2.19 14.25
N ASN A 186 11.20 2.58 13.18
CA ASN A 186 10.31 1.68 12.45
C ASN A 186 11.09 1.07 11.30
N VAL A 187 11.09 -0.26 11.23
CA VAL A 187 11.80 -1.02 10.21
C VAL A 187 10.81 -1.76 9.33
N THR A 188 10.99 -1.61 8.02
CA THR A 188 10.27 -2.38 6.99
C THR A 188 11.25 -3.32 6.32
N SER A 189 10.99 -4.63 6.44
CA SER A 189 11.72 -5.69 5.74
C SER A 189 10.88 -6.17 4.57
N PHE A 190 11.34 -5.90 3.34
CA PHE A 190 10.64 -6.21 2.11
C PHE A 190 11.33 -7.37 1.37
N PRO A 191 10.61 -8.46 0.99
CA PRO A 191 11.22 -9.59 0.29
C PRO A 191 11.88 -9.17 -1.04
N GLU A 192 13.17 -9.45 -1.22
CA GLU A 192 13.93 -9.04 -2.41
C GLU A 192 13.36 -9.62 -3.70
N ARG A 193 12.97 -10.91 -3.69
CA ARG A 193 12.33 -11.56 -4.83
C ARG A 193 11.04 -10.87 -5.28
N MET A 194 10.26 -10.39 -4.32
CA MET A 194 9.04 -9.65 -4.60
C MET A 194 9.37 -8.30 -5.25
N ALA A 195 10.31 -7.55 -4.70
CA ALA A 195 10.76 -6.28 -5.28
C ALA A 195 11.30 -6.47 -6.71
N PHE A 196 12.06 -7.53 -6.94
CA PHE A 196 12.60 -7.86 -8.26
C PHE A 196 11.49 -8.16 -9.29
N ALA A 197 10.42 -8.85 -8.90
CA ALA A 197 9.31 -9.12 -9.80
C ALA A 197 8.64 -7.81 -10.26
N TYR A 198 8.41 -6.85 -9.36
CA TYR A 198 7.89 -5.52 -9.70
C TYR A 198 8.84 -4.74 -10.61
N TYR A 199 10.14 -4.77 -10.32
CA TYR A 199 11.15 -4.16 -11.17
C TYR A 199 11.13 -4.75 -12.58
N SER A 200 11.00 -6.09 -12.71
CA SER A 200 10.95 -6.78 -14.00
C SER A 200 9.73 -6.36 -14.83
N VAL A 201 8.57 -6.13 -14.21
CA VAL A 201 7.38 -5.58 -14.90
C VAL A 201 7.71 -4.23 -15.51
N VAL A 202 8.26 -3.28 -14.72
CA VAL A 202 8.58 -1.93 -15.21
C VAL A 202 9.59 -1.95 -16.34
N ASN A 203 10.63 -2.76 -16.18
CA ASN A 203 11.69 -2.86 -17.18
C ASN A 203 11.19 -3.46 -18.50
N SER A 204 10.29 -4.47 -18.44
CA SER A 204 9.67 -5.07 -19.62
C SER A 204 8.74 -4.11 -20.38
N LEU A 205 8.15 -3.15 -19.66
CA LEU A 205 7.32 -2.09 -20.23
C LEU A 205 8.14 -0.90 -20.78
N GLU A 206 9.47 -0.96 -20.72
CA GLU A 206 10.40 0.13 -21.09
C GLU A 206 10.06 1.45 -20.35
N LEU A 207 9.64 1.33 -19.09
CA LEU A 207 9.36 2.46 -18.20
C LEU A 207 10.48 2.62 -17.17
N ASN A 208 10.47 3.72 -16.43
CA ASN A 208 11.48 4.02 -15.42
C ASN A 208 10.97 3.59 -14.05
N PRO A 209 11.64 2.69 -13.31
CA PRO A 209 11.27 2.37 -11.94
C PRO A 209 11.57 3.57 -11.05
N TYR A 210 10.52 4.13 -10.43
CA TYR A 210 10.68 5.29 -9.56
C TYR A 210 10.61 4.90 -8.09
N ALA A 211 9.63 4.12 -7.70
CA ALA A 211 9.50 3.60 -6.35
C ALA A 211 8.64 2.34 -6.29
N LEU A 212 8.89 1.51 -5.27
CA LEU A 212 7.97 0.48 -4.79
C LEU A 212 7.59 0.87 -3.36
N ASP A 213 6.31 1.12 -3.14
CA ASP A 213 5.77 1.60 -1.88
C ASP A 213 4.89 0.53 -1.23
N VAL A 214 4.71 0.62 0.09
CA VAL A 214 3.75 -0.21 0.81
C VAL A 214 2.46 0.57 1.05
N THR A 215 1.31 -0.11 0.99
CA THR A 215 0.00 0.55 1.01
C THR A 215 -0.21 1.41 2.26
N TYR A 216 0.21 0.96 3.44
CA TYR A 216 0.09 1.74 4.68
C TYR A 216 0.93 3.03 4.66
N ASN A 217 2.08 3.04 3.97
CA ASN A 217 2.86 4.26 3.80
C ASN A 217 2.18 5.21 2.82
N SER A 218 1.62 4.68 1.73
CA SER A 218 0.86 5.47 0.76
C SER A 218 -0.37 6.13 1.41
N VAL A 219 -1.15 5.38 2.19
CA VAL A 219 -2.32 5.94 2.87
C VAL A 219 -1.94 6.97 3.93
N ASN A 220 -0.81 6.75 4.64
CA ASN A 220 -0.29 7.74 5.59
C ASN A 220 0.01 9.08 4.91
N LYS A 221 0.67 9.04 3.76
CA LYS A 221 1.02 10.25 3.02
C LYS A 221 -0.22 11.02 2.57
N ILE A 222 -1.22 10.32 2.01
CA ILE A 222 -2.45 11.00 1.54
C ILE A 222 -3.29 11.52 2.70
N ALA A 223 -3.38 10.78 3.82
CA ALA A 223 -4.11 11.20 4.99
C ALA A 223 -3.50 12.46 5.63
N ASN A 224 -2.18 12.47 5.82
CA ASN A 224 -1.49 13.67 6.33
C ASN A 224 -1.56 14.83 5.35
N TYR A 225 -1.49 14.60 4.05
CA TYR A 225 -1.66 15.65 3.04
C TYR A 225 -3.06 16.26 3.09
N ALA A 226 -4.10 15.44 3.14
CA ALA A 226 -5.48 15.92 3.19
C ALA A 226 -5.74 16.74 4.46
N GLU A 227 -5.27 16.29 5.60
CA GLU A 227 -5.41 16.99 6.88
C GLU A 227 -4.61 18.29 6.91
N TYR A 228 -3.32 18.25 6.49
CA TYR A 228 -2.47 19.42 6.40
C TYR A 228 -3.09 20.51 5.53
N ALA A 229 -3.64 20.13 4.39
CA ALA A 229 -4.27 21.06 3.46
C ALA A 229 -5.61 21.62 3.99
N SER A 230 -6.32 20.88 4.86
CA SER A 230 -7.61 21.28 5.45
C SER A 230 -7.46 22.09 6.74
N ASN A 231 -6.41 21.85 7.52
CA ASN A 231 -6.21 22.37 8.89
C ASN A 231 -5.05 23.38 8.98
N ASN A 232 -4.92 24.29 8.03
CA ASN A 232 -3.92 25.38 8.07
C ASN A 232 -2.48 24.90 8.36
N GLY A 233 -2.11 23.73 7.85
CA GLY A 233 -0.75 23.21 7.99
C GLY A 233 -0.52 22.31 9.20
N GLN A 234 -1.57 21.87 9.88
CA GLN A 234 -1.46 20.88 10.94
C GLN A 234 -1.54 19.46 10.37
N VAL A 235 -0.72 18.55 10.88
CA VAL A 235 -0.81 17.13 10.56
C VAL A 235 -1.98 16.48 11.32
N MET A 236 -2.40 15.32 10.87
CA MET A 236 -3.46 14.53 11.48
C MET A 236 -3.19 14.28 12.97
N GLY A 237 -4.09 14.75 13.84
CA GLY A 237 -4.01 14.56 15.29
C GLY A 237 -4.78 13.33 15.76
N GLY A 238 -4.56 12.95 17.04
CA GLY A 238 -5.26 11.83 17.67
C GLY A 238 -4.79 10.45 17.20
N THR A 239 -5.61 9.44 17.46
CA THR A 239 -5.36 8.04 17.06
C THR A 239 -6.46 7.58 16.08
N VAL A 240 -6.10 7.30 14.85
CA VAL A 240 -7.05 6.90 13.82
C VAL A 240 -6.62 5.60 13.15
N ALA A 241 -7.59 4.77 12.79
CA ALA A 241 -7.35 3.56 12.01
C ALA A 241 -7.77 3.77 10.56
N PHE A 242 -6.91 3.39 9.63
CA PHE A 242 -7.25 3.23 8.21
C PHE A 242 -7.38 1.76 7.90
N VAL A 243 -8.51 1.37 7.35
CA VAL A 243 -8.85 -0.03 7.05
C VAL A 243 -9.07 -0.18 5.55
N ASP A 244 -8.10 -0.79 4.88
CA ASP A 244 -8.18 -1.15 3.47
C ASP A 244 -8.99 -2.44 3.33
N MET A 245 -10.21 -2.32 2.86
CA MET A 245 -11.15 -3.42 2.72
C MET A 245 -11.02 -4.05 1.33
N GLY A 246 -10.05 -4.96 1.20
CA GLY A 246 -9.73 -5.62 -0.06
C GLY A 246 -10.57 -6.87 -0.35
N ALA A 247 -10.24 -7.53 -1.46
CA ALA A 247 -10.89 -8.77 -1.89
C ALA A 247 -10.43 -9.99 -1.06
N THR A 248 -9.12 -10.20 -0.94
CA THR A 248 -8.53 -11.37 -0.27
C THR A 248 -8.05 -11.08 1.15
N SER A 249 -7.88 -9.80 1.49
CA SER A 249 -7.39 -9.38 2.81
C SER A 249 -7.89 -8.00 3.18
N ILE A 250 -7.96 -7.76 4.50
CA ILE A 250 -8.20 -6.43 5.06
C ILE A 250 -6.93 -5.99 5.77
N ASN A 251 -6.47 -4.79 5.44
CA ASN A 251 -5.26 -4.23 6.01
C ASN A 251 -5.61 -3.10 6.97
N VAL A 252 -5.19 -3.25 8.21
CA VAL A 252 -5.40 -2.26 9.27
C VAL A 252 -4.10 -1.53 9.53
N ALA A 253 -4.12 -0.20 9.40
CA ALA A 253 -3.01 0.67 9.75
C ALA A 253 -3.49 1.71 10.77
N ILE A 254 -2.88 1.76 11.94
CA ILE A 254 -3.23 2.71 13.00
C ILE A 254 -2.14 3.77 13.08
N PHE A 255 -2.59 5.02 13.05
CA PHE A 255 -1.72 6.19 13.12
C PHE A 255 -2.01 6.96 14.40
N LYS A 256 -0.94 7.37 15.07
CA LYS A 256 -0.98 8.23 16.24
C LYS A 256 -0.28 9.55 15.91
N ASN A 257 -1.04 10.64 15.96
CA ASN A 257 -0.54 11.98 15.59
C ASN A 257 0.15 12.00 14.22
N GLY A 258 -0.48 11.38 13.22
CA GLY A 258 0.01 11.33 11.85
C GLY A 258 1.19 10.39 11.58
N LYS A 259 1.70 9.69 12.59
CA LYS A 259 2.77 8.68 12.44
C LYS A 259 2.18 7.28 12.53
N LEU A 260 2.68 6.38 11.68
CA LEU A 260 2.32 4.96 11.75
C LEU A 260 2.78 4.38 13.08
N ASP A 261 1.87 3.74 13.80
CA ASP A 261 2.14 3.14 15.12
C ASP A 261 1.88 1.62 15.15
N PHE A 262 0.95 1.15 14.30
CA PHE A 262 0.63 -0.28 14.23
C PHE A 262 0.07 -0.67 12.88
N THR A 263 0.41 -1.89 12.42
CA THR A 263 -0.19 -2.50 11.23
C THR A 263 -0.59 -3.95 11.49
N ARG A 264 -1.69 -4.38 10.89
CA ARG A 264 -2.13 -5.79 10.90
C ARG A 264 -2.89 -6.13 9.64
N MET A 265 -2.76 -7.37 9.19
CA MET A 265 -3.52 -7.92 8.08
C MET A 265 -4.46 -9.02 8.59
N ILE A 266 -5.73 -8.94 8.18
CA ILE A 266 -6.73 -9.99 8.31
C ILE A 266 -6.75 -10.73 6.97
N LYS A 267 -6.57 -12.05 6.99
CA LYS A 267 -6.60 -12.89 5.78
C LYS A 267 -8.02 -13.29 5.42
N SER A 268 -8.89 -12.30 5.30
CA SER A 268 -10.28 -12.40 4.89
C SER A 268 -10.70 -11.10 4.21
N GLY A 269 -11.63 -11.15 3.29
CA GLY A 269 -12.10 -9.99 2.54
C GLY A 269 -13.34 -10.29 1.72
N GLY A 270 -13.54 -9.54 0.64
CA GLY A 270 -14.71 -9.65 -0.23
C GLY A 270 -14.93 -11.04 -0.82
N ASP A 271 -13.84 -11.75 -1.14
CA ASP A 271 -13.90 -13.09 -1.73
C ASP A 271 -14.47 -14.14 -0.76
N ASN A 272 -14.27 -13.94 0.56
CA ASN A 272 -14.88 -14.82 1.56
C ASN A 272 -16.40 -14.68 1.59
N ILE A 273 -16.91 -13.46 1.36
CA ILE A 273 -18.33 -13.19 1.24
C ILE A 273 -18.89 -13.85 -0.04
N ASP A 274 -18.19 -13.72 -1.17
CA ASP A 274 -18.58 -14.32 -2.43
C ASP A 274 -18.61 -15.85 -2.34
N TYR A 275 -17.63 -16.44 -1.65
CA TYR A 275 -17.60 -17.87 -1.40
C TYR A 275 -18.78 -18.32 -0.51
N ALA A 276 -19.06 -17.61 0.58
CA ALA A 276 -20.21 -17.91 1.45
C ALA A 276 -21.54 -17.84 0.69
N LEU A 277 -21.71 -16.81 -0.14
CA LEU A 277 -22.89 -16.69 -1.02
C LEU A 277 -22.97 -17.84 -2.04
N SER A 278 -21.85 -18.21 -2.65
CA SER A 278 -21.80 -19.33 -3.59
C SER A 278 -22.28 -20.63 -2.96
N GLN A 279 -21.89 -20.90 -1.73
CA GLN A 279 -22.33 -22.08 -0.99
C GLN A 279 -23.82 -22.01 -0.60
N SER A 280 -24.29 -20.86 -0.10
CA SER A 280 -25.66 -20.71 0.39
C SER A 280 -26.70 -20.67 -0.73
N LEU A 281 -26.35 -20.11 -1.89
CA LEU A 281 -27.25 -19.96 -3.06
C LEU A 281 -27.03 -21.05 -4.12
N ASN A 282 -26.00 -21.90 -3.97
CA ASN A 282 -25.59 -22.90 -4.97
C ASN A 282 -25.36 -22.28 -6.36
N MET A 283 -24.61 -21.16 -6.38
CA MET A 283 -24.28 -20.38 -7.58
C MET A 283 -22.77 -20.29 -7.78
N SER A 284 -22.35 -19.88 -8.99
CA SER A 284 -20.93 -19.62 -9.23
C SER A 284 -20.44 -18.38 -8.47
N ILE A 285 -19.17 -18.37 -8.02
CA ILE A 285 -18.57 -17.22 -7.32
C ILE A 285 -18.71 -15.93 -8.14
N LYS A 286 -18.51 -16.02 -9.45
CA LYS A 286 -18.66 -14.84 -10.34
C LYS A 286 -20.07 -14.24 -10.34
N SER A 287 -21.09 -15.09 -10.21
CA SER A 287 -22.49 -14.63 -10.12
C SER A 287 -22.80 -14.01 -8.77
N THR A 288 -22.20 -14.54 -7.69
CA THR A 288 -22.43 -14.04 -6.32
C THR A 288 -21.76 -12.70 -6.06
N GLU A 289 -20.65 -12.38 -6.72
CA GLU A 289 -20.05 -11.05 -6.67
C GLU A 289 -21.06 -9.96 -7.11
N SER A 290 -21.80 -10.22 -8.19
CA SER A 290 -22.84 -9.29 -8.65
C SER A 290 -23.98 -9.13 -7.63
N ILE A 291 -24.38 -10.21 -6.95
CA ILE A 291 -25.40 -10.16 -5.88
C ILE A 291 -24.89 -9.32 -4.72
N LYS A 292 -23.66 -9.58 -4.24
CA LYS A 292 -23.03 -8.81 -3.17
C LYS A 292 -23.01 -7.31 -3.47
N ILE A 293 -22.65 -6.93 -4.71
CA ILE A 293 -22.51 -5.52 -5.09
C ILE A 293 -23.87 -4.84 -5.24
N ASN A 294 -24.84 -5.49 -5.88
CA ASN A 294 -26.10 -4.86 -6.28
C ASN A 294 -27.23 -5.02 -5.25
N GLU A 295 -27.24 -6.10 -4.50
CA GLU A 295 -28.33 -6.47 -3.59
C GLU A 295 -27.91 -6.41 -2.12
N GLY A 296 -26.59 -6.50 -1.83
CA GLY A 296 -26.07 -6.51 -0.47
C GLY A 296 -26.38 -5.20 0.28
N ASN A 297 -27.11 -5.31 1.38
CA ASN A 297 -27.44 -4.20 2.28
C ASN A 297 -27.36 -4.64 3.74
N LEU A 298 -26.37 -4.18 4.45
CA LEU A 298 -26.12 -4.59 5.84
C LEU A 298 -27.15 -4.09 6.86
N LEU A 299 -28.00 -3.13 6.50
CA LEU A 299 -29.11 -2.68 7.33
C LEU A 299 -30.45 -3.35 6.96
N ASN A 300 -30.46 -4.27 6.00
CA ASN A 300 -31.66 -5.07 5.72
C ASN A 300 -31.92 -6.03 6.89
N GLU A 301 -33.10 -5.96 7.52
CA GLU A 301 -33.49 -6.78 8.67
C GLU A 301 -34.38 -7.97 8.27
N ASP A 302 -34.58 -8.22 6.96
CA ASP A 302 -35.35 -9.35 6.50
C ASP A 302 -34.59 -10.68 6.61
N ASP A 303 -34.88 -11.45 7.64
CA ASP A 303 -34.28 -12.77 7.88
C ASP A 303 -34.58 -13.81 6.81
N LYS A 304 -35.55 -13.57 5.91
CA LYS A 304 -35.85 -14.43 4.77
C LYS A 304 -34.96 -14.16 3.56
N ASP A 305 -34.29 -13.02 3.53
CA ASP A 305 -33.33 -12.69 2.49
C ASP A 305 -32.02 -13.44 2.76
N ILE A 306 -31.90 -14.65 2.22
CA ILE A 306 -30.76 -15.53 2.38
C ILE A 306 -29.46 -14.84 1.97
N SER A 307 -29.49 -14.02 0.92
CA SER A 307 -28.31 -13.29 0.43
C SER A 307 -27.78 -12.32 1.49
N ASN A 308 -28.65 -11.45 2.00
CA ASN A 308 -28.26 -10.47 3.00
C ASN A 308 -27.89 -11.12 4.35
N VAL A 309 -28.59 -12.16 4.77
CA VAL A 309 -28.24 -12.93 5.99
C VAL A 309 -26.84 -13.53 5.85
N THR A 310 -26.51 -14.11 4.68
CA THR A 310 -25.19 -14.68 4.41
C THR A 310 -24.11 -13.60 4.39
N ILE A 311 -24.36 -12.46 3.72
CA ILE A 311 -23.44 -11.33 3.66
C ILE A 311 -23.15 -10.81 5.08
N LYS A 312 -24.20 -10.56 5.88
CA LYS A 312 -24.06 -10.08 7.26
C LYS A 312 -23.20 -11.02 8.09
N LYS A 313 -23.47 -12.32 8.03
CA LYS A 313 -22.69 -13.31 8.78
C LYS A 313 -21.22 -13.28 8.40
N ALA A 314 -20.90 -13.26 7.12
CA ALA A 314 -19.50 -13.19 6.64
C ALA A 314 -18.82 -11.87 7.01
N VAL A 315 -19.56 -10.76 7.01
CA VAL A 315 -19.04 -9.45 7.48
C VAL A 315 -18.84 -9.47 8.98
N ASP A 316 -19.74 -10.07 9.77
CA ASP A 316 -19.59 -10.18 11.22
C ASP A 316 -18.31 -10.93 11.60
N GLU A 317 -17.98 -12.04 10.92
CA GLU A 317 -16.72 -12.77 11.13
C GLU A 317 -15.47 -11.87 10.90
N ILE A 318 -15.52 -11.04 9.87
CA ILE A 318 -14.46 -10.05 9.60
C ILE A 318 -14.40 -8.99 10.72
N LEU A 319 -15.55 -8.49 11.15
CA LEU A 319 -15.62 -7.44 12.16
C LEU A 319 -15.19 -7.93 13.55
N GLU A 320 -15.47 -9.18 13.92
CA GLU A 320 -14.96 -9.78 15.15
C GLU A 320 -13.42 -9.82 15.19
N GLU A 321 -12.79 -10.10 14.04
CA GLU A 321 -11.34 -10.10 13.95
C GLU A 321 -10.78 -8.68 13.97
N LEU A 322 -11.42 -7.75 13.29
CA LEU A 322 -11.08 -6.34 13.35
C LEU A 322 -11.19 -5.80 14.79
N GLU A 323 -12.27 -6.09 15.48
CA GLU A 323 -12.49 -5.66 16.87
C GLU A 323 -11.38 -6.17 17.80
N ARG A 324 -10.99 -7.45 17.67
CA ARG A 324 -9.87 -8.02 18.44
C ARG A 324 -8.55 -7.27 18.19
N ILE A 325 -8.30 -6.88 16.96
CA ILE A 325 -7.09 -6.10 16.59
C ILE A 325 -7.14 -4.71 17.23
N LEU A 326 -8.29 -4.01 17.14
CA LEU A 326 -8.45 -2.68 17.71
C LEU A 326 -8.34 -2.69 19.23
N GLN A 327 -8.95 -3.68 19.89
CA GLN A 327 -8.86 -3.89 21.36
C GLN A 327 -7.43 -4.22 21.78
N PHE A 328 -6.74 -5.11 21.04
CA PHE A 328 -5.32 -5.42 21.30
C PHE A 328 -4.46 -4.15 21.25
N TYR A 329 -4.63 -3.34 20.22
CA TYR A 329 -3.90 -2.08 20.08
C TYR A 329 -4.21 -1.13 21.24
N SER A 330 -5.48 -0.89 21.53
CA SER A 330 -5.90 0.04 22.59
C SER A 330 -5.36 -0.38 23.95
N ASN A 331 -5.40 -1.68 24.29
CA ASN A 331 -4.86 -2.20 25.54
C ASN A 331 -3.32 -2.07 25.61
N LYS A 332 -2.62 -2.35 24.50
CA LYS A 332 -1.15 -2.27 24.46
C LYS A 332 -0.64 -0.84 24.52
N SER A 333 -1.30 0.09 23.83
CA SER A 333 -0.88 1.48 23.71
C SER A 333 -1.48 2.40 24.79
N ASN A 334 -2.42 1.87 25.57
CA ASN A 334 -3.26 2.63 26.52
C ASN A 334 -3.88 3.87 25.83
N THR A 335 -4.38 3.69 24.62
CA THR A 335 -4.89 4.77 23.76
C THR A 335 -6.23 4.36 23.14
N ILE A 336 -7.19 5.28 23.08
CA ILE A 336 -8.47 5.07 22.41
C ILE A 336 -8.32 5.41 20.93
N ILE A 337 -8.97 4.63 20.08
CA ILE A 337 -9.08 4.93 18.65
C ILE A 337 -10.25 5.88 18.43
N ASP A 338 -9.97 7.08 17.97
CA ASP A 338 -10.96 8.16 17.83
C ASP A 338 -11.88 7.91 16.63
N LYS A 339 -11.35 7.34 15.55
CA LYS A 339 -12.08 7.17 14.31
C LYS A 339 -11.48 6.07 13.44
N ILE A 340 -12.34 5.42 12.64
CA ILE A 340 -11.96 4.47 11.62
C ILE A 340 -12.30 5.04 10.25
N TYR A 341 -11.33 5.08 9.34
CA TYR A 341 -11.51 5.37 7.93
C TYR A 341 -11.47 4.08 7.14
N ILE A 342 -12.55 3.76 6.39
CA ILE A 342 -12.62 2.58 5.53
C ILE A 342 -12.50 2.98 4.07
N TYR A 343 -11.80 2.18 3.29
CA TYR A 343 -11.59 2.36 1.85
C TYR A 343 -11.34 1.01 1.19
N GLY A 344 -11.11 0.98 -0.14
CA GLY A 344 -10.95 -0.26 -0.90
C GLY A 344 -12.28 -0.81 -1.42
N GLY A 345 -12.21 -1.90 -2.20
CA GLY A 345 -13.37 -2.42 -2.95
C GLY A 345 -14.56 -2.83 -2.09
N LEU A 346 -14.31 -3.58 -1.00
CA LEU A 346 -15.37 -4.06 -0.10
C LEU A 346 -16.02 -2.92 0.70
N SER A 347 -15.36 -1.77 0.87
CA SER A 347 -15.97 -0.60 1.52
C SER A 347 -17.18 -0.05 0.75
N ASN A 348 -17.41 -0.50 -0.49
CA ASN A 348 -18.57 -0.12 -1.31
C ASN A 348 -19.83 -0.92 -0.99
N LEU A 349 -19.73 -1.95 -0.16
CA LEU A 349 -20.92 -2.68 0.31
C LEU A 349 -21.88 -1.71 1.02
N SER A 350 -23.17 -1.78 0.64
CA SER A 350 -24.17 -0.80 1.10
C SER A 350 -24.27 -0.76 2.62
N ASN A 351 -24.20 0.43 3.18
CA ASN A 351 -24.31 0.72 4.62
C ASN A 351 -23.21 0.10 5.51
N ILE A 352 -22.09 -0.34 4.94
CA ILE A 352 -21.03 -0.99 5.73
C ILE A 352 -20.47 -0.07 6.82
N ASN A 353 -20.31 1.21 6.55
CA ASN A 353 -19.81 2.18 7.55
C ASN A 353 -20.77 2.34 8.75
N LEU A 354 -22.07 2.39 8.49
CA LEU A 354 -23.07 2.48 9.55
C LEU A 354 -23.15 1.18 10.35
N TYR A 355 -23.09 0.04 9.65
CA TYR A 355 -23.09 -1.27 10.28
C TYR A 355 -21.86 -1.45 11.20
N MET A 356 -20.67 -1.13 10.71
CA MET A 356 -19.43 -1.17 11.47
C MET A 356 -19.48 -0.23 12.68
N LYS A 357 -19.98 1.01 12.50
CA LYS A 357 -20.14 1.97 13.61
C LYS A 357 -21.01 1.40 14.74
N ASN A 358 -22.12 0.77 14.39
CA ASN A 358 -23.03 0.16 15.37
C ASN A 358 -22.38 -1.02 16.10
N LYS A 359 -21.61 -1.85 15.39
CA LYS A 359 -20.95 -3.03 15.97
C LYS A 359 -19.74 -2.65 16.84
N LEU A 360 -18.88 -1.76 16.34
CA LEU A 360 -17.61 -1.41 16.99
C LEU A 360 -17.72 -0.26 18.00
N SER A 361 -18.85 0.46 18.01
CA SER A 361 -19.05 1.67 18.84
C SER A 361 -17.98 2.75 18.62
N ILE A 362 -17.38 2.79 17.44
CA ILE A 362 -16.40 3.79 17.01
C ILE A 362 -16.93 4.49 15.76
N GLU A 363 -16.65 5.78 15.59
CA GLU A 363 -17.03 6.51 14.38
C GLU A 363 -16.33 5.90 13.16
N VAL A 364 -17.11 5.51 12.14
CA VAL A 364 -16.61 4.91 10.90
C VAL A 364 -16.96 5.78 9.71
N VAL A 365 -15.95 6.25 9.00
CA VAL A 365 -16.07 7.13 7.83
C VAL A 365 -15.57 6.39 6.59
N LYS A 366 -16.42 6.29 5.58
CA LYS A 366 -16.01 5.82 4.26
C LYS A 366 -15.29 6.93 3.51
N VAL A 367 -14.11 6.62 2.98
CA VAL A 367 -13.32 7.57 2.19
C VAL A 367 -13.77 7.49 0.72
N ASP A 368 -14.68 8.35 0.32
CA ASP A 368 -15.13 8.46 -1.09
C ASP A 368 -14.43 9.60 -1.83
N LYS A 369 -14.02 10.64 -1.10
CA LYS A 369 -13.42 11.85 -1.66
C LYS A 369 -12.18 12.24 -0.88
N ILE A 370 -11.26 12.88 -1.57
CA ILE A 370 -10.04 13.44 -0.99
C ILE A 370 -10.05 14.94 -1.29
N GLY A 371 -9.94 15.74 -0.23
CA GLY A 371 -9.88 17.21 -0.38
C GLY A 371 -8.56 17.68 -1.01
N ASN A 372 -8.58 18.89 -1.58
CA ASN A 372 -7.39 19.59 -2.08
C ASN A 372 -6.61 18.86 -3.19
N ILE A 373 -7.32 18.10 -4.02
CA ILE A 373 -6.77 17.50 -5.23
C ILE A 373 -7.17 18.35 -6.43
N ASP A 374 -6.20 18.75 -7.24
CA ASP A 374 -6.44 19.37 -8.53
C ASP A 374 -6.81 18.29 -9.56
N ILE A 375 -8.05 18.28 -10.03
CA ILE A 375 -8.52 17.35 -11.05
C ILE A 375 -8.41 18.01 -12.41
N THR A 376 -7.55 17.46 -13.28
CA THR A 376 -7.32 18.04 -14.61
C THR A 376 -8.30 17.54 -15.67
N SER A 377 -8.93 16.38 -15.46
CA SER A 377 -9.99 15.84 -16.34
C SER A 377 -11.36 15.96 -15.68
N LYS A 378 -12.34 16.43 -16.44
CA LYS A 378 -13.73 16.52 -15.97
C LYS A 378 -14.35 15.16 -15.70
N ASP A 379 -13.86 14.12 -16.37
CA ASP A 379 -14.35 12.74 -16.22
C ASP A 379 -14.09 12.17 -14.82
N LEU A 380 -13.11 12.75 -14.09
CA LEU A 380 -12.76 12.30 -12.75
C LEU A 380 -13.57 12.94 -11.61
N ILE A 381 -14.42 13.93 -11.90
CA ILE A 381 -15.12 14.71 -10.85
C ILE A 381 -16.02 13.83 -9.98
N ASN A 382 -16.61 12.79 -10.58
CA ASN A 382 -17.55 11.87 -9.92
C ASN A 382 -16.91 10.53 -9.51
N GLU A 383 -15.61 10.37 -9.69
CA GLU A 383 -14.93 9.13 -9.33
C GLU A 383 -14.89 8.91 -7.81
N ASN A 384 -15.05 7.65 -7.42
CA ASN A 384 -14.83 7.23 -6.04
C ASN A 384 -13.33 7.05 -5.78
N PHE A 385 -12.66 8.10 -5.31
CA PHE A 385 -11.23 8.09 -5.05
C PHE A 385 -10.81 7.14 -3.93
N GLY A 386 -11.71 6.70 -3.07
CA GLY A 386 -11.41 5.73 -2.03
C GLY A 386 -10.85 4.42 -2.57
N GLN A 387 -11.27 4.00 -3.77
CA GLN A 387 -10.74 2.79 -4.40
C GLN A 387 -9.28 2.94 -4.85
N TYR A 388 -8.84 4.18 -5.11
CA TYR A 388 -7.51 4.51 -5.63
C TYR A 388 -6.57 5.06 -4.56
N LEU A 389 -6.99 5.03 -3.28
CA LEU A 389 -6.30 5.73 -2.19
C LEU A 389 -4.82 5.35 -2.09
N ASN A 390 -4.50 4.06 -2.22
CA ASN A 390 -3.13 3.55 -2.21
C ASN A 390 -2.31 4.13 -3.38
N ALA A 391 -2.85 4.05 -4.60
CA ALA A 391 -2.17 4.56 -5.78
C ALA A 391 -2.02 6.09 -5.75
N ILE A 392 -3.03 6.82 -5.28
CA ILE A 392 -3.00 8.28 -5.17
C ILE A 392 -1.95 8.71 -4.12
N GLY A 393 -1.96 8.08 -2.95
CA GLY A 393 -1.03 8.39 -1.87
C GLY A 393 0.44 8.14 -2.24
N ALA A 394 0.69 7.15 -3.09
CA ALA A 394 2.04 6.84 -3.56
C ALA A 394 2.66 7.97 -4.41
N ILE A 395 1.84 8.79 -5.08
CA ILE A 395 2.31 9.94 -5.88
C ILE A 395 2.93 11.02 -4.99
N ILE A 396 2.49 11.12 -3.73
CA ILE A 396 2.99 12.12 -2.78
C ILE A 396 4.42 11.73 -2.36
N ARG A 397 5.37 12.62 -2.63
CA ARG A 397 6.79 12.47 -2.27
C ARG A 397 7.31 13.79 -1.70
N PHE A 398 7.76 13.75 -0.46
CA PHE A 398 8.32 14.90 0.27
C PHE A 398 9.83 14.97 0.12
#